data_8b369b0bbc33e129e27dc7ac2baf47c1
#
_entry.id   8b369b0bbc33e129e27dc7ac2baf47c1
#
_cell.length_a   1.000
_cell.length_b   1.000
_cell.length_c   1.000
_cell.angle_alpha   90.00
_cell.angle_beta   90.00
_cell.angle_gamma   90.00
#
_symmetry.space_group_name_H-M   'P 1'
#
loop_
_entity.id
_entity.type
_entity.pdbx_description
1 polymer ?
#
loop_
_entity_poly.entity_id
_entity_poly.type
_entity_poly.pdbx_seq_one_letter_code
_entity_poly.pdbx_strand_id
1 'polypeptide(L)'
;LGVQYDLAGLGYLAILYINRATNYRLVKGGSHMIAQALGKIVHENGGVIINNQRIKKINVVDGIAKGVEMEDGTIIEADKAVISSVDPQQTFLKLVGEDNLDKDFAQKIKDWKWEKYSFFEVHLALEEPPNFSAASANPEINKAFIYLLGYENVGELIEDFDKLYSGELSDKGGITCSFPSVLDPSQAPSGRATGIICRLAPYNIKEGRDKWYNYKFKEEQADKYFSLLERYAPNLVKDKILQRQIITPLDIENRFPDMREASFKQGAYTPFQMGYLRPNEECSRSRTPVKNLYLAGSSCYPGGCVIWGAGYLAANAIAEDFGINKWWAEPEILVNAKKKGYL
;
A
#
# COMPACT_ATOMS: atom_id res chain seq x y z
N LEU A 1 2.43 -6.43 -9.20
CA LEU A 1 3.31 -5.46 -8.52
C LEU A 1 3.05 -4.00 -8.89
N GLY A 2 2.22 -3.74 -9.89
CA GLY A 2 1.86 -2.39 -10.30
C GLY A 2 3.06 -1.53 -10.68
N VAL A 3 4.00 -2.11 -11.41
CA VAL A 3 5.10 -1.40 -12.06
C VAL A 3 4.91 -1.55 -13.54
N GLN A 4 4.98 -0.46 -14.28
CA GLN A 4 4.85 -0.49 -15.72
C GLN A 4 6.04 -1.27 -16.31
N TYR A 5 5.73 -2.29 -17.12
CA TYR A 5 6.70 -3.30 -17.58
C TYR A 5 7.77 -2.75 -18.54
N ASP A 6 7.47 -1.67 -19.25
CA ASP A 6 8.32 -1.03 -20.25
C ASP A 6 9.14 0.17 -19.73
N LEU A 7 9.04 0.48 -18.42
CA LEU A 7 9.86 1.52 -17.80
C LEU A 7 11.29 1.05 -17.60
N ALA A 8 12.23 1.67 -18.31
CA ALA A 8 13.64 1.43 -18.13
C ALA A 8 14.11 1.69 -16.69
N GLY A 9 15.06 0.89 -16.21
CA GLY A 9 15.68 1.07 -14.89
C GLY A 9 14.91 0.48 -13.70
N LEU A 10 13.72 -0.08 -13.88
CA LEU A 10 12.93 -0.68 -12.78
C LEU A 10 13.05 -2.21 -12.69
N GLY A 11 13.79 -2.84 -13.59
CA GLY A 11 13.95 -4.31 -13.64
C GLY A 11 14.49 -4.92 -12.33
N TYR A 12 15.30 -4.19 -11.56
CA TYR A 12 15.80 -4.65 -10.27
C TYR A 12 14.67 -4.88 -9.24
N LEU A 13 13.54 -4.21 -9.37
CA LEU A 13 12.39 -4.41 -8.50
C LEU A 13 11.84 -5.83 -8.62
N ALA A 14 11.92 -6.45 -9.80
CA ALA A 14 11.50 -7.83 -10.01
C ALA A 14 12.26 -8.79 -9.08
N ILE A 15 13.58 -8.61 -8.93
CA ILE A 15 14.42 -9.43 -8.04
C ILE A 15 14.02 -9.25 -6.57
N LEU A 16 13.78 -8.02 -6.14
CA LEU A 16 13.31 -7.74 -4.79
C LEU A 16 11.95 -8.41 -4.51
N TYR A 17 11.05 -8.39 -5.47
CA TYR A 17 9.73 -8.99 -5.33
C TYR A 17 9.75 -10.52 -5.36
N ILE A 18 10.60 -11.14 -6.17
CA ILE A 18 10.80 -12.60 -6.16
C ILE A 18 11.25 -13.06 -4.78
N ASN A 19 12.24 -12.40 -4.19
CA ASN A 19 12.67 -12.71 -2.83
C ASN A 19 11.52 -12.57 -1.81
N ARG A 20 10.68 -11.55 -1.96
CA ARG A 20 9.49 -11.37 -1.11
C ARG A 20 8.47 -12.46 -1.30
N ALA A 21 8.16 -12.82 -2.53
CA ALA A 21 7.19 -13.89 -2.84
C ALA A 21 7.60 -15.25 -2.25
N THR A 22 8.89 -15.53 -2.16
CA THR A 22 9.40 -16.79 -1.58
C THR A 22 9.52 -16.77 -0.06
N ASN A 23 9.44 -15.59 0.57
CA ASN A 23 9.59 -15.39 2.02
C ASN A 23 8.33 -14.81 2.68
N TYR A 24 7.16 -15.07 2.13
CA TYR A 24 5.91 -14.63 2.72
C TYR A 24 5.70 -15.18 4.12
N ARG A 25 5.11 -14.36 4.99
CA ARG A 25 4.65 -14.77 6.33
C ARG A 25 3.20 -14.36 6.47
N LEU A 26 2.36 -15.30 6.85
CA LEU A 26 0.99 -15.03 7.23
C LEU A 26 0.95 -14.64 8.71
N VAL A 27 0.27 -13.53 8.99
CA VAL A 27 0.05 -13.10 10.38
C VAL A 27 -1.12 -13.87 10.96
N LYS A 28 -0.89 -14.61 12.02
CA LYS A 28 -1.93 -15.37 12.72
C LYS A 28 -3.05 -14.43 13.18
N GLY A 29 -4.28 -14.78 12.89
CA GLY A 29 -5.45 -13.96 13.18
C GLY A 29 -5.75 -12.86 12.14
N GLY A 30 -4.89 -12.70 11.12
CA GLY A 30 -5.05 -11.70 10.06
C GLY A 30 -4.11 -10.51 10.16
N SER A 31 -3.95 -9.77 9.06
CA SER A 31 -3.00 -8.66 8.96
C SER A 31 -3.27 -7.50 9.92
N HIS A 32 -4.51 -7.32 10.38
CA HIS A 32 -4.87 -6.28 11.37
C HIS A 32 -4.15 -6.46 12.71
N MET A 33 -3.71 -7.69 13.03
CA MET A 33 -2.94 -7.98 14.24
C MET A 33 -1.59 -7.24 14.27
N ILE A 34 -1.03 -6.90 13.12
CA ILE A 34 0.18 -6.07 13.04
C ILE A 34 -0.09 -4.67 13.57
N ALA A 35 -1.18 -4.05 13.11
CA ALA A 35 -1.58 -2.71 13.58
C ALA A 35 -1.88 -2.71 15.08
N GLN A 36 -2.56 -3.75 15.57
CA GLN A 36 -2.84 -3.90 17.00
C GLN A 36 -1.55 -4.05 17.82
N ALA A 37 -0.60 -4.86 17.36
CA ALA A 37 0.69 -5.03 18.04
C ALA A 37 1.49 -3.72 18.11
N LEU A 38 1.52 -2.95 17.02
CA LEU A 38 2.17 -1.64 16.99
C LEU A 38 1.45 -0.63 17.91
N GLY A 39 0.11 -0.61 17.88
CA GLY A 39 -0.68 0.23 18.76
C GLY A 39 -0.41 -0.09 20.24
N LYS A 40 -0.31 -1.38 20.58
CA LYS A 40 0.06 -1.82 21.92
C LYS A 40 1.44 -1.29 22.33
N ILE A 41 2.45 -1.39 21.46
CA ILE A 41 3.79 -0.87 21.72
C ILE A 41 3.75 0.65 21.96
N VAL A 42 2.98 1.40 21.18
CA VAL A 42 2.81 2.84 21.40
C VAL A 42 2.26 3.11 22.80
N HIS A 43 1.18 2.45 23.20
CA HIS A 43 0.57 2.64 24.53
C HIS A 43 1.48 2.20 25.67
N GLU A 44 2.18 1.08 25.56
CA GLU A 44 3.11 0.57 26.57
C GLU A 44 4.29 1.54 26.81
N ASN A 45 4.61 2.38 25.83
CA ASN A 45 5.64 3.42 25.94
C ASN A 45 5.07 4.82 26.23
N GLY A 46 3.83 4.92 26.70
CA GLY A 46 3.20 6.18 27.10
C GLY A 46 2.70 7.04 25.93
N GLY A 47 2.71 6.51 24.70
CA GLY A 47 2.17 7.21 23.54
C GLY A 47 0.64 7.17 23.49
N VAL A 48 0.05 8.16 22.85
CA VAL A 48 -1.41 8.29 22.66
C VAL A 48 -1.75 8.17 21.19
N ILE A 49 -2.79 7.38 20.89
CA ILE A 49 -3.38 7.27 19.55
C ILE A 49 -4.72 7.99 19.56
N ILE A 50 -4.84 9.03 18.75
CA ILE A 50 -6.06 9.82 18.60
C ILE A 50 -6.71 9.46 17.27
N ASN A 51 -7.88 8.83 17.34
CA ASN A 51 -8.64 8.42 16.16
C ASN A 51 -9.70 9.45 15.77
N ASN A 52 -10.16 9.38 14.51
CA ASN A 52 -11.23 10.22 13.96
C ASN A 52 -10.95 11.73 14.05
N GLN A 53 -9.69 12.12 14.02
CA GLN A 53 -9.27 13.51 14.01
C GLN A 53 -8.53 13.83 12.71
N ARG A 54 -8.97 14.88 12.03
CA ARG A 54 -8.31 15.38 10.82
C ARG A 54 -7.35 16.50 11.20
N ILE A 55 -6.16 16.45 10.64
CA ILE A 55 -5.18 17.52 10.76
C ILE A 55 -5.50 18.58 9.72
N LYS A 56 -5.67 19.80 10.18
CA LYS A 56 -5.93 20.99 9.35
C LYS A 56 -4.63 21.57 8.80
N LYS A 57 -3.60 21.68 9.66
CA LYS A 57 -2.28 22.19 9.26
C LYS A 57 -1.16 21.72 10.20
N ILE A 58 0.07 21.80 9.71
CA ILE A 58 1.29 21.74 10.49
C ILE A 58 1.69 23.19 10.82
N ASN A 59 1.81 23.52 12.09
CA ASN A 59 2.17 24.85 12.54
C ASN A 59 3.68 25.08 12.31
N VAL A 60 4.02 25.98 11.39
CA VAL A 60 5.39 26.35 11.07
C VAL A 60 5.64 27.79 11.52
N VAL A 61 6.69 28.00 12.30
CA VAL A 61 7.13 29.32 12.76
C VAL A 61 8.62 29.43 12.47
N ASP A 62 9.02 30.45 11.73
CA ASP A 62 10.41 30.69 11.33
C ASP A 62 11.09 29.48 10.69
N GLY A 63 10.36 28.78 9.81
CA GLY A 63 10.84 27.58 9.12
C GLY A 63 10.94 26.32 9.98
N ILE A 64 10.37 26.34 11.20
CA ILE A 64 10.42 25.22 12.15
C ILE A 64 9.00 24.69 12.40
N ALA A 65 8.80 23.39 12.26
CA ALA A 65 7.55 22.74 12.65
C ALA A 65 7.44 22.71 14.19
N LYS A 66 6.33 23.24 14.71
CA LYS A 66 6.07 23.41 16.15
C LYS A 66 4.92 22.54 16.66
N GLY A 67 4.20 21.85 15.80
CA GLY A 67 3.06 21.04 16.17
C GLY A 67 2.04 20.97 15.05
N VAL A 68 0.83 20.56 15.39
CA VAL A 68 -0.28 20.44 14.45
C VAL A 68 -1.54 21.11 14.99
N GLU A 69 -2.38 21.61 14.11
CA GLU A 69 -3.75 22.06 14.39
C GLU A 69 -4.74 21.09 13.76
N MET A 70 -5.69 20.63 14.54
CA MET A 70 -6.79 19.79 14.07
C MET A 70 -7.93 20.64 13.47
N GLU A 71 -8.86 20.01 12.74
CA GLU A 71 -10.00 20.75 12.15
C GLU A 71 -10.95 21.32 13.20
N ASP A 72 -11.02 20.74 14.38
CA ASP A 72 -11.80 21.26 15.51
C ASP A 72 -11.14 22.43 16.25
N GLY A 73 -9.93 22.86 15.81
CA GLY A 73 -9.16 23.94 16.40
C GLY A 73 -8.22 23.49 17.53
N THR A 74 -8.22 22.23 17.90
CA THR A 74 -7.28 21.71 18.91
C THR A 74 -5.85 21.80 18.37
N ILE A 75 -4.94 22.35 19.20
CA ILE A 75 -3.51 22.45 18.89
C ILE A 75 -2.76 21.44 19.73
N ILE A 76 -1.90 20.65 19.09
CA ILE A 76 -0.92 19.79 19.74
C ILE A 76 0.46 20.33 19.42
N GLU A 77 1.13 20.83 20.45
CA GLU A 77 2.52 21.30 20.33
C GLU A 77 3.48 20.12 20.31
N ALA A 78 4.57 20.28 19.56
CA ALA A 78 5.63 19.28 19.46
C ALA A 78 6.93 19.84 20.10
N ASP A 79 7.37 19.22 21.16
CA ASP A 79 8.62 19.61 21.85
C ASP A 79 9.86 19.36 20.98
N LYS A 80 9.85 18.32 20.16
CA LYS A 80 10.99 17.91 19.34
C LYS A 80 10.69 17.92 17.85
N ALA A 81 9.70 17.14 17.41
CA ALA A 81 9.50 16.89 15.99
C ALA A 81 8.03 16.63 15.64
N VAL A 82 7.67 16.98 14.42
CA VAL A 82 6.46 16.53 13.73
C VAL A 82 6.89 15.50 12.69
N ILE A 83 6.17 14.37 12.63
CA ILE A 83 6.45 13.30 11.68
C ILE A 83 5.20 13.11 10.82
N SER A 84 5.35 13.27 9.50
CA SER A 84 4.26 13.02 8.56
C SER A 84 4.44 11.67 7.87
N SER A 85 3.40 10.83 7.91
CA SER A 85 3.28 9.64 7.08
C SER A 85 2.32 9.84 5.90
N VAL A 86 1.78 11.04 5.75
CA VAL A 86 0.90 11.45 4.65
C VAL A 86 1.73 11.72 3.39
N ASP A 87 1.11 11.61 2.23
CA ASP A 87 1.79 11.87 0.96
C ASP A 87 2.41 13.28 0.87
N PRO A 88 3.42 13.48 -0.02
CA PRO A 88 4.18 14.74 -0.05
C PRO A 88 3.33 15.94 -0.43
N GLN A 89 2.36 15.78 -1.36
CA GLN A 89 1.53 16.90 -1.78
C GLN A 89 0.61 17.38 -0.66
N GLN A 90 -0.01 16.45 0.06
CA GLN A 90 -0.80 16.83 1.23
C GLN A 90 0.08 17.39 2.36
N THR A 91 1.22 16.74 2.64
CA THR A 91 2.12 17.22 3.70
C THR A 91 2.58 18.64 3.43
N PHE A 92 3.14 18.92 2.26
CA PHE A 92 3.81 20.19 2.00
C PHE A 92 2.87 21.27 1.46
N LEU A 93 2.06 20.95 0.43
CA LEU A 93 1.23 21.97 -0.22
C LEU A 93 -0.02 22.31 0.60
N LYS A 94 -0.56 21.32 1.35
CA LYS A 94 -1.78 21.52 2.12
C LYS A 94 -1.51 21.79 3.61
N LEU A 95 -0.78 20.89 4.28
CA LEU A 95 -0.64 20.96 5.73
C LEU A 95 0.44 21.97 6.17
N VAL A 96 1.56 22.05 5.48
CA VAL A 96 2.59 23.08 5.71
C VAL A 96 2.19 24.41 5.08
N GLY A 97 1.62 24.37 3.87
CA GLY A 97 1.27 25.53 3.06
C GLY A 97 2.45 26.03 2.22
N GLU A 98 2.16 26.36 0.96
CA GLU A 98 3.18 26.79 -0.02
C GLU A 98 3.99 28.01 0.41
N ASP A 99 3.37 28.92 1.15
CA ASP A 99 4.02 30.15 1.64
C ASP A 99 5.20 29.88 2.63
N ASN A 100 5.26 28.67 3.18
CA ASN A 100 6.34 28.24 4.06
C ASN A 100 7.44 27.45 3.32
N LEU A 101 7.37 27.36 1.99
CA LEU A 101 8.26 26.54 1.18
C LEU A 101 9.04 27.39 0.18
N ASP A 102 10.24 26.92 -0.15
CA ASP A 102 10.94 27.41 -1.33
C ASP A 102 10.13 27.06 -2.60
N LYS A 103 10.16 27.95 -3.61
CA LYS A 103 9.36 27.79 -4.84
C LYS A 103 9.78 26.57 -5.67
N ASP A 104 11.07 26.30 -5.77
CA ASP A 104 11.60 25.17 -6.55
C ASP A 104 11.24 23.85 -5.85
N PHE A 105 11.34 23.81 -4.52
CA PHE A 105 10.87 22.67 -3.74
C PHE A 105 9.37 22.45 -3.90
N ALA A 106 8.56 23.50 -3.77
CA ALA A 106 7.12 23.40 -3.96
C ALA A 106 6.76 22.88 -5.37
N GLN A 107 7.50 23.30 -6.41
CA GLN A 107 7.29 22.81 -7.77
C GLN A 107 7.61 21.31 -7.89
N LYS A 108 8.73 20.84 -7.31
CA LYS A 108 9.07 19.41 -7.28
C LYS A 108 7.95 18.57 -6.62
N ILE A 109 7.34 19.09 -5.55
CA ILE A 109 6.22 18.42 -4.89
C ILE A 109 4.95 18.43 -5.77
N LYS A 110 4.68 19.50 -6.49
CA LYS A 110 3.57 19.57 -7.47
C LYS A 110 3.73 18.57 -8.61
N ASP A 111 4.95 18.31 -9.01
CA ASP A 111 5.29 17.38 -10.09
C ASP A 111 5.22 15.92 -9.69
N TRP A 112 4.92 15.61 -8.43
CA TRP A 112 4.72 14.26 -7.92
C TRP A 112 3.67 13.50 -8.73
N LYS A 113 4.01 12.29 -9.20
CA LYS A 113 3.14 11.48 -10.06
C LYS A 113 2.45 10.39 -9.26
N TRP A 114 1.18 10.19 -9.56
CA TRP A 114 0.34 9.14 -9.00
C TRP A 114 0.23 7.97 -9.97
N GLU A 115 -0.11 6.77 -9.45
CA GLU A 115 -0.48 5.65 -10.29
C GLU A 115 -1.81 5.95 -11.00
N LYS A 116 -1.94 5.40 -12.21
CA LYS A 116 -3.21 5.46 -12.97
C LYS A 116 -4.20 4.37 -12.56
N TYR A 117 -3.81 3.48 -11.64
CA TYR A 117 -4.57 2.30 -11.26
C TYR A 117 -4.43 2.00 -9.77
N SER A 118 -5.37 1.22 -9.27
CA SER A 118 -5.36 0.68 -7.92
C SER A 118 -5.94 -0.73 -7.92
N PHE A 119 -6.41 -1.19 -6.77
CA PHE A 119 -7.05 -2.49 -6.64
C PHE A 119 -8.56 -2.39 -6.81
N PHE A 120 -9.11 -3.38 -7.49
CA PHE A 120 -10.50 -3.80 -7.36
C PHE A 120 -10.47 -5.12 -6.59
N GLU A 121 -11.14 -5.16 -5.44
CA GLU A 121 -11.09 -6.30 -4.55
C GLU A 121 -12.50 -6.81 -4.26
N VAL A 122 -12.63 -8.15 -4.19
CA VAL A 122 -13.84 -8.81 -3.72
C VAL A 122 -13.46 -9.67 -2.52
N HIS A 123 -13.85 -9.24 -1.34
CA HIS A 123 -13.69 -10.02 -0.12
C HIS A 123 -14.88 -10.97 0.00
N LEU A 124 -14.61 -12.22 0.34
CA LEU A 124 -15.57 -13.31 0.34
C LEU A 124 -15.64 -13.98 1.70
N ALA A 125 -16.86 -14.18 2.20
CA ALA A 125 -17.17 -15.19 3.21
C ALA A 125 -17.79 -16.40 2.47
N LEU A 126 -17.18 -17.55 2.59
CA LEU A 126 -17.52 -18.75 1.84
C LEU A 126 -18.05 -19.86 2.75
N GLU A 127 -19.02 -20.62 2.26
CA GLU A 127 -19.57 -21.76 2.99
C GLU A 127 -18.55 -22.89 3.16
N GLU A 128 -17.60 -23.00 2.20
CA GLU A 128 -16.53 -24.01 2.21
C GLU A 128 -15.26 -23.45 1.57
N PRO A 129 -14.08 -24.03 1.85
CA PRO A 129 -12.84 -23.63 1.17
C PRO A 129 -12.86 -24.04 -0.32
N PRO A 130 -12.06 -23.35 -1.18
CA PRO A 130 -11.93 -23.74 -2.57
C PRO A 130 -11.33 -25.14 -2.71
N ASN A 131 -11.81 -25.86 -3.70
CA ASN A 131 -11.21 -27.11 -4.15
C ASN A 131 -10.86 -26.98 -5.63
N PHE A 132 -9.60 -26.68 -5.89
CA PHE A 132 -9.10 -26.45 -7.24
C PHE A 132 -9.07 -27.75 -8.04
N SER A 133 -9.52 -27.76 -9.28
CA SER A 133 -9.51 -28.94 -10.16
C SER A 133 -8.11 -29.52 -10.31
N ALA A 134 -7.08 -28.69 -10.36
CA ALA A 134 -5.68 -29.11 -10.44
C ALA A 134 -5.17 -29.83 -9.16
N ALA A 135 -5.89 -29.74 -8.05
CA ALA A 135 -5.56 -30.46 -6.82
C ALA A 135 -5.75 -31.98 -6.95
N SER A 136 -6.48 -32.45 -7.97
CA SER A 136 -6.53 -33.87 -8.31
C SER A 136 -5.17 -34.45 -8.70
N ALA A 137 -4.31 -33.65 -9.31
CA ALA A 137 -2.92 -34.03 -9.64
C ALA A 137 -1.93 -33.71 -8.52
N ASN A 138 -2.15 -32.64 -7.77
CA ASN A 138 -1.29 -32.23 -6.65
C ASN A 138 -2.13 -31.58 -5.54
N PRO A 139 -2.45 -32.29 -4.44
CA PRO A 139 -3.27 -31.76 -3.35
C PRO A 139 -2.72 -30.50 -2.66
N GLU A 140 -1.41 -30.24 -2.73
CA GLU A 140 -0.79 -29.04 -2.16
C GLU A 140 -1.25 -27.75 -2.85
N ILE A 141 -1.83 -27.84 -4.05
CA ILE A 141 -2.42 -26.69 -4.74
C ILE A 141 -3.50 -26.03 -3.87
N ASN A 142 -4.32 -26.80 -3.16
CA ASN A 142 -5.36 -26.25 -2.28
C ASN A 142 -4.80 -25.49 -1.06
N LYS A 143 -3.50 -25.62 -0.79
CA LYS A 143 -2.81 -24.95 0.32
C LYS A 143 -1.92 -23.79 -0.12
N ALA A 144 -1.96 -23.42 -1.39
CA ALA A 144 -1.17 -22.29 -1.88
C ALA A 144 -1.64 -20.98 -1.21
N PHE A 145 -0.67 -20.09 -0.90
CA PHE A 145 -0.97 -18.81 -0.27
C PHE A 145 -1.60 -17.83 -1.25
N ILE A 146 -1.13 -17.79 -2.49
CA ILE A 146 -1.60 -16.91 -3.57
C ILE A 146 -1.77 -17.72 -4.84
N TYR A 147 -2.86 -17.46 -5.56
CA TYR A 147 -3.14 -17.98 -6.89
C TYR A 147 -3.15 -16.84 -7.89
N LEU A 148 -2.52 -17.06 -9.04
CA LEU A 148 -2.61 -16.19 -10.21
C LEU A 148 -3.37 -17.00 -11.29
N LEU A 149 -4.54 -16.53 -11.66
CA LEU A 149 -5.46 -17.26 -12.52
C LEU A 149 -5.85 -16.40 -13.73
N GLY A 150 -6.13 -17.04 -14.87
CA GLY A 150 -6.75 -16.40 -16.02
C GLY A 150 -5.80 -15.94 -17.13
N TYR A 151 -4.50 -16.09 -16.98
CA TYR A 151 -3.53 -15.86 -18.05
C TYR A 151 -2.97 -17.17 -18.57
N GLU A 152 -3.00 -17.37 -19.88
CA GLU A 152 -2.43 -18.54 -20.54
C GLU A 152 -1.00 -18.27 -21.05
N ASN A 153 -0.68 -16.99 -21.27
CA ASN A 153 0.64 -16.56 -21.76
C ASN A 153 0.97 -15.12 -21.35
N VAL A 154 2.23 -14.73 -21.54
CA VAL A 154 2.74 -13.38 -21.19
C VAL A 154 2.10 -12.29 -22.05
N GLY A 155 1.72 -12.59 -23.29
CA GLY A 155 1.08 -11.61 -24.19
C GLY A 155 -0.26 -11.11 -23.63
N GLU A 156 -1.06 -12.01 -23.07
CA GLU A 156 -2.33 -11.64 -22.43
C GLU A 156 -2.11 -10.74 -21.19
N LEU A 157 -1.08 -11.01 -20.42
CA LEU A 157 -0.69 -10.16 -19.30
C LEU A 157 -0.30 -8.76 -19.75
N ILE A 158 0.48 -8.66 -20.83
CA ILE A 158 0.90 -7.36 -21.41
C ILE A 158 -0.33 -6.60 -21.93
N GLU A 159 -1.21 -7.28 -22.70
CA GLU A 159 -2.45 -6.67 -23.22
C GLU A 159 -3.34 -6.14 -22.07
N ASP A 160 -3.46 -6.89 -20.98
CA ASP A 160 -4.23 -6.47 -19.81
C ASP A 160 -3.64 -5.22 -19.15
N PHE A 161 -2.30 -5.13 -19.05
CA PHE A 161 -1.62 -3.94 -18.56
C PHE A 161 -1.81 -2.73 -19.49
N ASP A 162 -1.73 -2.90 -20.80
CA ASP A 162 -1.94 -1.82 -21.76
C ASP A 162 -3.35 -1.24 -21.65
N LYS A 163 -4.36 -2.10 -21.49
CA LYS A 163 -5.74 -1.68 -21.21
C LYS A 163 -5.85 -0.95 -19.88
N LEU A 164 -5.22 -1.47 -18.83
CA LEU A 164 -5.18 -0.81 -17.52
C LEU A 164 -4.65 0.63 -17.62
N TYR A 165 -3.53 0.83 -18.33
CA TYR A 165 -2.95 2.17 -18.53
C TYR A 165 -3.79 3.08 -19.42
N SER A 166 -4.57 2.52 -20.34
CA SER A 166 -5.51 3.27 -21.18
C SER A 166 -6.84 3.60 -20.50
N GLY A 167 -7.03 3.15 -19.25
CA GLY A 167 -8.27 3.35 -18.50
C GLY A 167 -9.38 2.36 -18.84
N GLU A 168 -9.03 1.20 -19.42
CA GLU A 168 -9.98 0.16 -19.80
C GLU A 168 -9.95 -1.01 -18.80
N LEU A 169 -11.11 -1.60 -18.56
CA LEU A 169 -11.23 -2.89 -17.88
C LEU A 169 -11.22 -4.01 -18.92
N SER A 170 -10.22 -4.87 -18.84
CA SER A 170 -10.14 -6.00 -19.75
C SER A 170 -11.13 -7.11 -19.34
N ASP A 171 -11.86 -7.66 -20.31
CA ASP A 171 -12.73 -8.81 -20.08
C ASP A 171 -11.95 -10.13 -20.01
N LYS A 172 -10.70 -10.16 -20.50
CA LYS A 172 -9.83 -11.34 -20.54
C LYS A 172 -8.70 -11.31 -19.49
N GLY A 173 -8.67 -10.32 -18.61
CA GLY A 173 -7.60 -10.20 -17.64
C GLY A 173 -7.67 -11.24 -16.53
N GLY A 174 -6.52 -11.52 -15.94
CA GLY A 174 -6.41 -12.44 -14.82
C GLY A 174 -6.77 -11.83 -13.47
N ILE A 175 -6.82 -12.68 -12.48
CA ILE A 175 -7.05 -12.33 -11.08
C ILE A 175 -5.95 -12.90 -10.20
N THR A 176 -5.68 -12.22 -9.10
CA THR A 176 -4.97 -12.78 -7.95
C THR A 176 -5.99 -13.13 -6.88
N CYS A 177 -5.90 -14.31 -6.28
CA CYS A 177 -6.74 -14.64 -5.15
C CYS A 177 -5.98 -15.36 -4.05
N SER A 178 -6.49 -15.28 -2.83
CA SER A 178 -5.96 -15.99 -1.67
C SER A 178 -7.09 -16.37 -0.71
N PHE A 179 -6.86 -17.44 0.06
CA PHE A 179 -7.82 -17.96 1.02
C PHE A 179 -7.10 -18.17 2.36
N PRO A 180 -6.83 -17.08 3.10
CA PRO A 180 -5.95 -17.13 4.28
C PRO A 180 -6.45 -18.07 5.37
N SER A 181 -7.76 -18.28 5.52
CA SER A 181 -8.33 -19.22 6.47
C SER A 181 -7.97 -20.70 6.22
N VAL A 182 -7.54 -21.04 5.01
CA VAL A 182 -7.03 -22.41 4.70
C VAL A 182 -5.72 -22.66 5.42
N LEU A 183 -4.89 -21.63 5.57
CA LEU A 183 -3.59 -21.69 6.25
C LEU A 183 -3.67 -21.34 7.74
N ASP A 184 -4.61 -20.45 8.08
CA ASP A 184 -4.89 -20.04 9.45
C ASP A 184 -6.38 -20.20 9.76
N PRO A 185 -6.79 -21.38 10.26
CA PRO A 185 -8.20 -21.67 10.54
C PRO A 185 -8.86 -20.72 11.56
N SER A 186 -8.10 -19.91 12.28
CA SER A 186 -8.66 -18.91 13.20
C SER A 186 -9.39 -17.76 12.48
N GLN A 187 -9.23 -17.64 11.15
CA GLN A 187 -9.82 -16.57 10.35
C GLN A 187 -11.21 -16.92 9.77
N ALA A 188 -11.74 -18.11 10.05
CA ALA A 188 -13.09 -18.51 9.65
C ALA A 188 -13.68 -19.51 10.66
N PRO A 189 -15.03 -19.61 10.78
CA PRO A 189 -15.66 -20.70 11.47
C PRO A 189 -15.31 -22.07 10.87
N SER A 190 -15.38 -23.12 11.66
CA SER A 190 -15.07 -24.50 11.21
C SER A 190 -15.87 -24.86 9.96
N GLY A 191 -15.17 -25.39 8.95
CA GLY A 191 -15.73 -25.81 7.66
C GLY A 191 -15.94 -24.65 6.66
N ARG A 192 -15.86 -23.39 7.11
CA ARG A 192 -16.00 -22.20 6.26
C ARG A 192 -14.66 -21.63 5.85
N ALA A 193 -14.68 -20.70 4.88
CA ALA A 193 -13.47 -20.01 4.46
C ALA A 193 -13.68 -18.52 4.23
N THR A 194 -12.58 -17.76 4.37
CA THR A 194 -12.48 -16.39 3.87
C THR A 194 -11.64 -16.39 2.59
N GLY A 195 -11.98 -15.51 1.67
CA GLY A 195 -11.24 -15.35 0.43
C GLY A 195 -11.16 -13.89 0.01
N ILE A 196 -10.18 -13.59 -0.82
CA ILE A 196 -10.05 -12.31 -1.50
C ILE A 196 -9.72 -12.57 -2.96
N ILE A 197 -10.46 -11.94 -3.85
CA ILE A 197 -10.12 -11.81 -5.26
C ILE A 197 -9.63 -10.38 -5.45
N CYS A 198 -8.47 -10.22 -6.07
CA CYS A 198 -7.87 -8.91 -6.30
C CYS A 198 -7.46 -8.81 -7.77
N ARG A 199 -7.71 -7.65 -8.35
CA ARG A 199 -7.26 -7.28 -9.68
C ARG A 199 -6.85 -5.81 -9.68
N LEU A 200 -5.87 -5.46 -10.52
CA LEU A 200 -5.60 -4.06 -10.81
C LEU A 200 -6.72 -3.48 -11.69
N ALA A 201 -7.17 -2.30 -11.35
CA ALA A 201 -8.20 -1.58 -12.07
C ALA A 201 -7.83 -0.11 -12.24
N PRO A 202 -8.16 0.54 -13.37
CA PRO A 202 -7.90 1.95 -13.56
C PRO A 202 -8.63 2.78 -12.50
N TYR A 203 -7.96 3.78 -11.93
CA TYR A 203 -8.65 4.77 -11.09
C TYR A 203 -9.62 5.59 -11.94
N ASN A 204 -9.13 6.14 -13.05
CA ASN A 204 -9.95 6.81 -14.06
C ASN A 204 -10.26 5.83 -15.20
N ILE A 205 -11.46 5.25 -15.20
CA ILE A 205 -11.94 4.48 -16.35
C ILE A 205 -12.39 5.40 -17.47
N LYS A 206 -12.36 4.91 -18.72
CA LYS A 206 -12.69 5.73 -19.90
C LYS A 206 -14.04 6.43 -19.81
N GLU A 207 -15.01 5.79 -19.18
CA GLU A 207 -16.36 6.34 -18.97
C GLU A 207 -16.47 7.30 -17.79
N GLY A 208 -15.35 7.62 -17.14
CA GLY A 208 -15.27 8.47 -15.97
C GLY A 208 -15.23 7.70 -14.64
N ARG A 209 -14.40 8.17 -13.69
CA ARG A 209 -14.20 7.52 -12.40
C ARG A 209 -15.48 7.37 -11.59
N ASP A 210 -16.48 8.24 -11.77
CA ASP A 210 -17.72 8.24 -11.02
C ASP A 210 -18.57 7.01 -11.31
N LYS A 211 -18.29 6.27 -12.39
CA LYS A 211 -18.88 4.96 -12.64
C LYS A 211 -18.60 3.96 -11.53
N TRP A 212 -17.51 4.14 -10.76
CA TRP A 212 -17.24 3.34 -9.57
C TRP A 212 -18.27 3.52 -8.45
N TYR A 213 -19.08 4.58 -8.46
CA TYR A 213 -20.23 4.71 -7.54
C TYR A 213 -21.43 3.86 -7.96
N ASN A 214 -21.50 3.40 -9.20
CA ASN A 214 -22.60 2.59 -9.68
C ASN A 214 -22.56 1.17 -9.10
N TYR A 215 -23.50 0.88 -8.20
CA TYR A 215 -23.56 -0.42 -7.53
C TYR A 215 -23.66 -1.59 -8.52
N LYS A 216 -24.56 -1.50 -9.53
CA LYS A 216 -24.75 -2.54 -10.53
C LYS A 216 -23.46 -2.83 -11.31
N PHE A 217 -22.73 -1.78 -11.67
CA PHE A 217 -21.44 -1.94 -12.35
C PHE A 217 -20.40 -2.67 -11.49
N LYS A 218 -20.31 -2.31 -10.18
CA LYS A 218 -19.42 -3.01 -9.25
C LYS A 218 -19.75 -4.51 -9.15
N GLU A 219 -21.03 -4.82 -9.01
CA GLU A 219 -21.51 -6.20 -8.93
C GLU A 219 -21.23 -6.98 -10.20
N GLU A 220 -21.45 -6.40 -11.38
CA GLU A 220 -21.15 -7.02 -12.66
C GLU A 220 -19.64 -7.34 -12.80
N GLN A 221 -18.75 -6.45 -12.37
CA GLN A 221 -17.32 -6.72 -12.36
C GLN A 221 -16.95 -7.82 -11.36
N ALA A 222 -17.51 -7.79 -10.16
CA ALA A 222 -17.27 -8.82 -9.15
C ALA A 222 -17.76 -10.19 -9.62
N ASP A 223 -18.91 -10.27 -10.28
CA ASP A 223 -19.45 -11.52 -10.84
C ASP A 223 -18.52 -12.07 -11.93
N LYS A 224 -17.98 -11.22 -12.82
CA LYS A 224 -17.00 -11.65 -13.83
C LYS A 224 -15.76 -12.29 -13.19
N TYR A 225 -15.20 -11.67 -12.16
CA TYR A 225 -14.00 -12.18 -11.49
C TYR A 225 -14.29 -13.45 -10.68
N PHE A 226 -15.46 -13.52 -10.07
CA PHE A 226 -15.87 -14.75 -9.39
C PHE A 226 -16.09 -15.91 -10.38
N SER A 227 -16.72 -15.66 -11.52
CA SER A 227 -16.90 -16.66 -12.58
C SER A 227 -15.56 -17.16 -13.15
N LEU A 228 -14.53 -16.30 -13.16
CA LEU A 228 -13.18 -16.75 -13.51
C LEU A 228 -12.61 -17.70 -12.44
N LEU A 229 -12.78 -17.40 -11.16
CA LEU A 229 -12.37 -18.29 -10.07
C LEU A 229 -13.11 -19.63 -10.12
N GLU A 230 -14.41 -19.63 -10.37
CA GLU A 230 -15.27 -20.82 -10.48
C GLU A 230 -14.75 -21.81 -11.54
N ARG A 231 -14.16 -21.32 -12.64
CA ARG A 231 -13.54 -22.18 -13.67
C ARG A 231 -12.40 -23.04 -13.12
N TYR A 232 -11.70 -22.59 -12.11
CA TYR A 232 -10.56 -23.29 -11.50
C TYR A 232 -10.94 -24.03 -10.22
N ALA A 233 -11.92 -23.51 -9.47
CA ALA A 233 -12.43 -24.11 -8.24
C ALA A 233 -13.95 -24.31 -8.35
N PRO A 234 -14.41 -25.35 -9.06
CA PRO A 234 -15.82 -25.53 -9.47
C PRO A 234 -16.78 -25.83 -8.31
N ASN A 235 -16.26 -26.10 -7.11
CA ASN A 235 -17.11 -26.19 -5.92
C ASN A 235 -17.57 -24.81 -5.44
N LEU A 236 -16.90 -23.73 -5.81
CA LEU A 236 -17.27 -22.38 -5.46
C LEU A 236 -18.28 -21.83 -6.47
N VAL A 237 -19.54 -22.13 -6.28
CA VAL A 237 -20.66 -21.52 -7.02
C VAL A 237 -21.22 -20.34 -6.27
N LYS A 238 -21.98 -19.49 -6.95
CA LYS A 238 -22.50 -18.24 -6.37
C LYS A 238 -23.30 -18.47 -5.06
N ASP A 239 -24.03 -19.57 -4.96
CA ASP A 239 -24.80 -19.94 -3.78
C ASP A 239 -23.93 -20.30 -2.56
N LYS A 240 -22.64 -20.54 -2.76
CA LYS A 240 -21.66 -20.78 -1.70
C LYS A 240 -21.02 -19.50 -1.13
N ILE A 241 -21.36 -18.35 -1.69
CA ILE A 241 -20.96 -17.06 -1.16
C ILE A 241 -21.96 -16.65 -0.08
N LEU A 242 -21.55 -16.72 1.18
CA LEU A 242 -22.38 -16.29 2.31
C LEU A 242 -22.51 -14.75 2.34
N GLN A 243 -21.41 -14.06 2.05
CA GLN A 243 -21.37 -12.61 1.94
C GLN A 243 -20.17 -12.18 1.12
N ARG A 244 -20.30 -11.06 0.42
CA ARG A 244 -19.18 -10.40 -0.26
C ARG A 244 -19.16 -8.90 0.02
N GLN A 245 -17.95 -8.34 0.00
CA GLN A 245 -17.73 -6.90 0.01
C GLN A 245 -16.85 -6.54 -1.18
N ILE A 246 -17.29 -5.56 -1.96
CA ILE A 246 -16.58 -5.06 -3.13
C ILE A 246 -15.91 -3.76 -2.77
N ILE A 247 -14.62 -3.64 -3.07
CA ILE A 247 -13.82 -2.43 -2.87
C ILE A 247 -13.27 -2.02 -4.23
N THR A 248 -13.55 -0.78 -4.61
CA THR A 248 -13.09 -0.20 -5.87
C THR A 248 -11.94 0.78 -5.62
N PRO A 249 -11.21 1.21 -6.66
CA PRO A 249 -10.23 2.29 -6.51
C PRO A 249 -10.79 3.53 -5.80
N LEU A 250 -12.01 3.93 -6.12
CA LEU A 250 -12.65 5.09 -5.50
C LEU A 250 -13.01 4.86 -4.02
N ASP A 251 -13.40 3.64 -3.64
CA ASP A 251 -13.64 3.29 -2.25
C ASP A 251 -12.34 3.35 -1.42
N ILE A 252 -11.18 3.00 -2.03
CA ILE A 252 -9.87 3.10 -1.38
C ILE A 252 -9.53 4.56 -1.09
N GLU A 253 -9.63 5.46 -2.06
CA GLU A 253 -9.36 6.88 -1.85
C GLU A 253 -10.30 7.50 -0.80
N ASN A 254 -11.60 7.18 -0.87
CA ASN A 254 -12.57 7.71 0.09
C ASN A 254 -12.32 7.25 1.52
N ARG A 255 -11.82 6.01 1.69
CA ARG A 255 -11.50 5.45 3.00
C ARG A 255 -10.15 5.91 3.53
N PHE A 256 -9.19 6.08 2.64
CA PHE A 256 -7.80 6.43 2.96
C PHE A 256 -7.40 7.70 2.18
N PRO A 257 -7.72 8.90 2.70
CA PRO A 257 -7.50 10.16 1.98
C PRO A 257 -6.03 10.48 1.66
N ASP A 258 -5.08 9.80 2.29
CA ASP A 258 -3.64 9.86 1.99
C ASP A 258 -3.24 8.95 0.82
N MET A 259 -4.15 8.06 0.39
CA MET A 259 -4.02 7.27 -0.84
C MET A 259 -4.72 7.99 -2.00
N ARG A 260 -4.24 9.18 -2.35
CA ARG A 260 -4.81 9.97 -3.45
C ARG A 260 -4.77 9.19 -4.76
N GLU A 261 -5.81 9.35 -5.58
CA GLU A 261 -6.04 8.55 -6.79
C GLU A 261 -5.96 7.04 -6.51
N ALA A 262 -6.32 6.66 -5.27
CA ALA A 262 -6.23 5.31 -4.76
C ALA A 262 -4.81 4.70 -4.79
N SER A 263 -3.78 5.52 -4.81
CA SER A 263 -2.39 5.07 -4.84
C SER A 263 -1.99 4.37 -3.55
N PHE A 264 -1.99 3.04 -3.57
CA PHE A 264 -1.60 2.20 -2.42
C PHE A 264 -0.10 2.26 -2.08
N LYS A 265 0.68 2.96 -2.90
CA LYS A 265 2.11 3.24 -2.68
C LYS A 265 2.38 4.70 -2.34
N GLN A 266 1.34 5.52 -2.25
CA GLN A 266 1.43 6.98 -2.08
C GLN A 266 2.34 7.63 -3.15
N GLY A 267 2.16 7.25 -4.40
CA GLY A 267 2.88 7.76 -5.57
C GLY A 267 3.49 6.69 -6.46
N ALA A 268 3.50 6.96 -7.75
CA ALA A 268 3.95 6.02 -8.77
C ALA A 268 5.42 5.62 -8.58
N TYR A 269 5.71 4.37 -8.89
CA TYR A 269 7.09 3.88 -9.00
C TYR A 269 7.60 4.16 -10.41
N THR A 270 8.36 5.23 -10.53
CA THR A 270 9.05 5.63 -11.75
C THR A 270 10.54 5.79 -11.46
N PRO A 271 11.42 5.76 -12.48
CA PRO A 271 12.85 5.97 -12.26
C PRO A 271 13.19 7.28 -11.51
N PHE A 272 12.38 8.32 -11.70
CA PHE A 272 12.55 9.63 -11.07
C PHE A 272 11.77 9.80 -9.75
N GLN A 273 11.10 8.76 -9.26
CA GLN A 273 10.39 8.73 -7.98
C GLN A 273 10.73 7.49 -7.16
N MET A 274 11.92 6.94 -7.31
CA MET A 274 12.41 5.79 -6.58
C MET A 274 13.80 6.03 -6.00
N GLY A 275 14.18 5.20 -5.05
CA GLY A 275 15.50 5.27 -4.41
C GLY A 275 15.72 6.64 -3.75
N TYR A 276 16.86 7.25 -4.06
CA TYR A 276 17.25 8.57 -3.55
C TYR A 276 16.30 9.70 -3.97
N LEU A 277 15.57 9.55 -5.07
CA LEU A 277 14.61 10.54 -5.57
C LEU A 277 13.20 10.35 -5.00
N ARG A 278 13.05 9.61 -3.90
CA ARG A 278 11.74 9.37 -3.29
C ARG A 278 11.63 9.99 -1.90
N PRO A 279 10.78 11.02 -1.68
CA PRO A 279 9.94 11.72 -2.68
C PRO A 279 10.73 12.64 -3.62
N ASN A 280 11.85 13.18 -3.18
CA ASN A 280 12.85 13.97 -3.92
C ASN A 280 14.18 13.93 -3.16
N GLU A 281 15.22 14.52 -3.71
CA GLU A 281 16.56 14.52 -3.14
C GLU A 281 16.64 15.22 -1.77
N GLU A 282 15.87 16.28 -1.54
CA GLU A 282 15.86 17.03 -0.29
C GLU A 282 15.26 16.21 0.87
N CYS A 283 14.31 15.30 0.55
CA CYS A 283 13.58 14.52 1.54
C CYS A 283 13.99 13.02 1.56
N SER A 284 14.96 12.59 0.74
CA SER A 284 15.35 11.20 0.57
C SER A 284 15.79 10.47 1.85
N ARG A 285 16.22 11.23 2.88
CA ARG A 285 16.67 10.72 4.18
C ARG A 285 15.71 11.06 5.31
N SER A 286 14.43 11.13 5.02
CA SER A 286 13.34 11.45 5.96
C SER A 286 13.33 12.88 6.50
N ARG A 287 14.42 13.61 6.45
CA ARG A 287 14.51 15.03 6.80
C ARG A 287 13.82 15.86 5.73
N THR A 288 13.36 17.05 6.08
CA THR A 288 12.70 17.96 5.14
C THR A 288 13.33 19.35 5.19
N PRO A 289 13.09 20.23 4.21
CA PRO A 289 13.49 21.64 4.27
C PRO A 289 12.87 22.40 5.45
N VAL A 290 11.72 21.94 5.98
CA VAL A 290 11.13 22.49 7.20
C VAL A 290 11.78 21.82 8.41
N LYS A 291 12.50 22.60 9.21
CA LYS A 291 13.21 22.08 10.39
C LYS A 291 12.22 21.39 11.34
N ASN A 292 12.63 20.29 11.95
CA ASN A 292 11.84 19.44 12.85
C ASN A 292 10.60 18.78 12.21
N LEU A 293 10.45 18.84 10.88
CA LEU A 293 9.47 18.05 10.14
C LEU A 293 10.17 16.88 9.46
N TYR A 294 9.67 15.68 9.69
CA TYR A 294 10.21 14.44 9.12
C TYR A 294 9.13 13.70 8.33
N LEU A 295 9.54 12.93 7.34
CA LEU A 295 8.67 12.06 6.55
C LEU A 295 8.93 10.59 6.90
N ALA A 296 7.84 9.79 7.00
CA ALA A 296 7.90 8.37 7.35
C ALA A 296 6.91 7.49 6.57
N GLY A 297 6.19 8.03 5.57
CA GLY A 297 5.16 7.32 4.81
C GLY A 297 5.69 6.48 3.64
N SER A 298 4.78 5.82 2.93
CA SER A 298 5.09 5.01 1.74
C SER A 298 5.65 5.83 0.57
N SER A 299 5.44 7.13 0.58
CA SER A 299 6.03 8.08 -0.37
C SER A 299 7.52 8.33 -0.15
N CYS A 300 8.13 7.79 0.91
CA CYS A 300 9.54 7.90 1.21
C CYS A 300 10.31 6.64 0.82
N TYR A 301 11.63 6.76 0.63
CA TYR A 301 12.51 5.60 0.49
C TYR A 301 12.36 4.65 1.70
N PRO A 302 12.31 3.35 1.53
CA PRO A 302 12.39 2.57 0.29
C PRO A 302 11.05 2.33 -0.40
N GLY A 303 9.99 3.02 -0.06
CA GLY A 303 8.66 2.88 -0.61
C GLY A 303 7.70 2.09 0.27
N GLY A 304 6.52 1.75 -0.27
CA GLY A 304 5.46 0.99 0.40
C GLY A 304 5.73 -0.51 0.52
N CYS A 305 4.66 -1.30 0.46
CA CYS A 305 4.68 -2.77 0.59
C CYS A 305 4.94 -3.30 2.00
N VAL A 306 4.57 -2.54 3.03
CA VAL A 306 4.64 -2.96 4.45
C VAL A 306 6.04 -3.45 4.86
N ILE A 307 7.07 -2.72 4.46
CA ILE A 307 8.47 -3.09 4.72
C ILE A 307 9.11 -2.33 5.89
N TRP A 308 8.36 -1.42 6.54
CA TRP A 308 8.77 -0.62 7.71
C TRP A 308 9.96 0.32 7.49
N GLY A 309 10.55 0.29 6.29
CA GLY A 309 11.81 0.96 5.98
C GLY A 309 11.76 2.47 6.21
N ALA A 310 10.71 3.14 5.74
CA ALA A 310 10.57 4.60 5.89
C ALA A 310 10.47 5.01 7.37
N GLY A 311 9.70 4.28 8.19
CA GLY A 311 9.60 4.53 9.63
C GLY A 311 10.93 4.31 10.35
N TYR A 312 11.67 3.24 10.00
CA TYR A 312 13.00 2.99 10.55
C TYR A 312 14.00 4.09 10.20
N LEU A 313 14.00 4.57 8.96
CA LEU A 313 14.88 5.66 8.52
C LEU A 313 14.53 6.98 9.20
N ALA A 314 13.25 7.29 9.36
CA ALA A 314 12.81 8.47 10.09
C ALA A 314 13.23 8.42 11.56
N ALA A 315 13.05 7.27 12.22
CA ALA A 315 13.51 7.09 13.61
C ALA A 315 15.02 7.27 13.75
N ASN A 316 15.81 6.77 12.81
CA ASN A 316 17.27 7.00 12.80
C ASN A 316 17.62 8.48 12.63
N ALA A 317 16.98 9.17 11.67
CA ALA A 317 17.22 10.58 11.40
C ALA A 317 16.90 11.44 12.65
N ILE A 318 15.76 11.19 13.29
CA ILE A 318 15.34 11.89 14.51
C ILE A 318 16.31 11.61 15.66
N ALA A 319 16.72 10.35 15.85
CA ALA A 319 17.66 10.00 16.90
C ALA A 319 19.02 10.72 16.73
N GLU A 320 19.51 10.81 15.51
CA GLU A 320 20.75 11.54 15.17
C GLU A 320 20.62 13.03 15.45
N ASP A 321 19.56 13.65 14.96
CA ASP A 321 19.36 15.12 15.05
C ASP A 321 19.15 15.60 16.49
N PHE A 322 18.55 14.75 17.34
CA PHE A 322 18.28 15.08 18.75
C PHE A 322 19.24 14.40 19.74
N GLY A 323 20.28 13.71 19.27
CA GLY A 323 21.25 13.05 20.14
C GLY A 323 20.65 11.94 21.01
N ILE A 324 19.62 11.25 20.49
CA ILE A 324 18.94 10.16 21.21
C ILE A 324 19.74 8.87 21.03
N ASN A 325 20.09 8.23 22.13
CA ASN A 325 20.75 6.93 22.07
C ASN A 325 19.84 5.89 21.42
N LYS A 326 20.32 5.29 20.34
CA LYS A 326 19.61 4.20 19.64
C LYS A 326 19.72 2.93 20.47
N TRP A 327 18.60 2.40 20.93
CA TRP A 327 18.54 1.12 21.63
C TRP A 327 18.43 -0.08 20.69
N TRP A 328 18.15 0.17 19.40
CA TRP A 328 18.06 -0.85 18.37
C TRP A 328 19.40 -1.02 17.65
N ALA A 329 19.70 -2.27 17.27
CA ALA A 329 20.87 -2.59 16.46
C ALA A 329 20.65 -2.21 14.99
N GLU A 330 21.74 -1.87 14.32
CA GLU A 330 21.74 -1.72 12.88
C GLU A 330 21.47 -3.09 12.23
N PRO A 331 20.65 -3.17 11.16
CA PRO A 331 20.42 -4.43 10.46
C PRO A 331 21.71 -5.12 10.02
N GLU A 332 21.81 -6.42 10.24
CA GLU A 332 23.03 -7.20 9.96
C GLU A 332 23.52 -7.05 8.52
N ILE A 333 22.57 -6.94 7.55
CA ILE A 333 22.89 -6.72 6.16
C ILE A 333 23.65 -5.41 5.93
N LEU A 334 23.30 -4.34 6.65
CA LEU A 334 24.00 -3.05 6.58
C LEU A 334 25.38 -3.13 7.24
N VAL A 335 25.47 -3.79 8.39
CA VAL A 335 26.73 -4.03 9.08
C VAL A 335 27.71 -4.79 8.18
N ASN A 336 27.22 -5.83 7.49
CA ASN A 336 28.01 -6.64 6.59
C ASN A 336 28.41 -5.86 5.32
N ALA A 337 27.52 -5.01 4.77
CA ALA A 337 27.82 -4.16 3.62
C ALA A 337 28.93 -3.13 3.95
N LYS A 338 28.85 -2.50 5.12
CA LYS A 338 29.91 -1.59 5.61
C LYS A 338 31.24 -2.30 5.80
N LYS A 339 31.25 -3.50 6.42
CA LYS A 339 32.47 -4.30 6.58
C LYS A 339 33.14 -4.67 5.24
N LYS A 340 32.33 -4.80 4.18
CA LYS A 340 32.82 -5.11 2.81
C LYS A 340 33.15 -3.85 2.00
N GLY A 341 32.99 -2.66 2.55
CA GLY A 341 33.25 -1.40 1.85
C GLY A 341 32.23 -1.06 0.76
N TYR A 342 31.00 -1.57 0.85
CA TYR A 342 29.92 -1.27 -0.08
C TYR A 342 29.09 -0.03 0.32
N LEU A 343 29.26 0.44 1.55
CA LEU A 343 28.63 1.63 2.14
C LEU A 343 29.65 2.44 2.94
#